data_566c4e3b3b882eb8f1543927bbb538cf
#
_entry.id   566c4e3b3b882eb8f1543927bbb538cf
#
_cell.length_a   1.000
_cell.length_b   1.000
_cell.length_c   1.000
_cell.angle_alpha   90.00
_cell.angle_beta   90.00
_cell.angle_gamma   90.00
#
_symmetry.space_group_name_H-M   'P 1'
#
loop_
_entity.id
_entity.type
_entity.pdbx_description
1 polymer ?
#
loop_
_entity_poly.entity_id
_entity_poly.type
_entity_poly.pdbx_seq_one_letter_code
_entity_poly.pdbx_strand_id
1 'polypeptide(L)'
;MDKHQRIIQAVFERQAGIAWADIEKMLIHLGAEVSEGRGSRVRVALNGVRAVFHRPHPQKEAARGAVAAVRRFLAEAGIETGSER
;
A
#
# COMPACT_ATOMS: atom_id res chain seq x y z
N MET A 1 -8.91 -15.84 5.58
CA MET A 1 -8.08 -14.79 4.97
C MET A 1 -7.62 -13.86 6.05
N ASP A 2 -6.33 -13.62 6.14
CA ASP A 2 -5.85 -12.75 7.21
C ASP A 2 -6.04 -11.29 6.83
N LYS A 3 -5.73 -10.42 7.79
CA LYS A 3 -5.98 -9.00 7.59
C LYS A 3 -5.16 -8.43 6.43
N HIS A 4 -3.92 -8.87 6.29
CA HIS A 4 -3.05 -8.34 5.24
C HIS A 4 -3.57 -8.73 3.86
N GLN A 5 -4.03 -9.95 3.70
CA GLN A 5 -4.63 -10.37 2.44
C GLN A 5 -5.86 -9.55 2.10
N ARG A 6 -6.67 -9.23 3.11
CA ARG A 6 -7.84 -8.40 2.85
C ARG A 6 -7.45 -6.99 2.41
N ILE A 7 -6.38 -6.44 2.99
CA ILE A 7 -5.94 -5.11 2.58
C ILE A 7 -5.39 -5.14 1.16
N ILE A 8 -4.63 -6.17 0.82
CA ILE A 8 -4.12 -6.32 -0.55
C ILE A 8 -5.29 -6.35 -1.53
N GLN A 9 -6.29 -7.16 -1.24
CA GLN A 9 -7.44 -7.29 -2.12
C GLN A 9 -8.20 -5.97 -2.21
N ALA A 10 -8.38 -5.29 -1.08
CA ALA A 10 -9.09 -4.01 -1.08
C ALA A 10 -8.37 -2.98 -1.95
N VAL A 11 -7.03 -2.96 -1.90
CA VAL A 11 -6.26 -2.06 -2.73
C VAL A 11 -6.43 -2.40 -4.21
N PHE A 12 -6.35 -3.68 -4.56
CA PHE A 12 -6.51 -4.08 -5.95
C PHE A 12 -7.92 -3.79 -6.47
N GLU A 13 -8.91 -3.81 -5.61
CA GLU A 13 -10.27 -3.46 -5.99
C GLU A 13 -10.55 -1.97 -5.86
N ARG A 14 -9.58 -1.20 -5.42
CA ARG A 14 -9.69 0.25 -5.26
C ARG A 14 -10.85 0.64 -4.36
N GLN A 15 -11.02 -0.10 -3.27
CA GLN A 15 -12.08 0.19 -2.33
C GLN A 15 -11.81 1.50 -1.61
N ALA A 16 -12.87 2.21 -1.23
CA ALA A 16 -12.77 3.41 -0.43
C ALA A 16 -12.65 3.04 1.04
N GLY A 17 -12.17 4.00 1.83
CA GLY A 17 -12.18 3.83 3.28
C GLY A 17 -11.05 2.99 3.83
N ILE A 18 -10.01 2.73 3.06
CA ILE A 18 -8.89 1.93 3.55
C ILE A 18 -8.00 2.81 4.42
N ALA A 19 -7.78 2.41 5.66
CA ALA A 19 -6.90 3.16 6.55
C ALA A 19 -5.47 3.09 6.04
N TRP A 20 -4.80 4.24 5.97
CA TRP A 20 -3.42 4.28 5.51
C TRP A 20 -2.50 3.44 6.37
N ALA A 21 -2.72 3.44 7.69
CA ALA A 21 -1.90 2.63 8.59
C ALA A 21 -1.97 1.15 8.24
N ASP A 22 -3.13 0.68 7.81
CA ASP A 22 -3.26 -0.71 7.40
C ASP A 22 -2.49 -1.00 6.13
N ILE A 23 -2.44 -0.03 5.21
CA ILE A 23 -1.64 -0.19 4.00
C ILE A 23 -0.16 -0.30 4.35
N GLU A 24 0.36 0.54 5.25
CA GLU A 24 1.76 0.45 5.64
C GLU A 24 2.08 -0.87 6.31
N LYS A 25 1.19 -1.35 7.18
CA LYS A 25 1.41 -2.64 7.84
C LYS A 25 1.42 -3.77 6.82
N MET A 26 0.54 -3.71 5.85
CA MET A 26 0.50 -4.71 4.80
C MET A 26 1.80 -4.70 3.99
N LEU A 27 2.30 -3.51 3.64
CA LEU A 27 3.55 -3.42 2.89
C LEU A 27 4.70 -4.02 3.67
N ILE A 28 4.79 -3.71 4.96
CA ILE A 28 5.84 -4.28 5.80
C ILE A 28 5.71 -5.80 5.88
N HIS A 29 4.49 -6.28 5.99
CA HIS A 29 4.24 -7.72 6.03
C HIS A 29 4.74 -8.41 4.76
N LEU A 30 4.66 -7.74 3.62
CA LEU A 30 5.14 -8.28 2.35
C LEU A 30 6.66 -8.22 2.23
N GLY A 31 7.34 -7.61 3.18
CA GLY A 31 8.78 -7.49 3.15
C GLY A 31 9.28 -6.17 2.62
N ALA A 32 8.42 -5.20 2.42
CA ALA A 32 8.84 -3.90 1.94
C ALA A 32 9.64 -3.16 3.01
N GLU A 33 10.59 -2.36 2.55
CA GLU A 33 11.29 -1.43 3.42
C GLU A 33 10.55 -0.10 3.36
N VAL A 34 10.15 0.38 4.53
CA VAL A 34 9.40 1.64 4.63
C VAL A 34 10.23 2.60 5.45
N SER A 35 10.52 3.76 4.90
CA SER A 35 11.31 4.76 5.61
C SER A 35 10.68 6.13 5.47
N GLU A 36 10.99 7.00 6.43
CA GLU A 36 10.43 8.34 6.45
C GLU A 36 11.10 9.21 5.42
N GLY A 37 10.31 10.00 4.73
CA GLY A 37 10.81 11.07 3.91
C GLY A 37 10.53 12.41 4.58
N ARG A 38 10.59 13.47 3.81
CA ARG A 38 10.30 14.79 4.34
C ARG A 38 8.80 14.97 4.51
N GLY A 39 8.42 15.66 5.57
CA GLY A 39 7.03 15.95 5.82
C GLY A 39 6.23 14.68 5.97
N SER A 40 5.15 14.56 5.23
CA SER A 40 4.31 13.38 5.31
C SER A 40 4.68 12.32 4.28
N ARG A 41 5.82 12.45 3.61
CA ARG A 41 6.23 11.47 2.62
C ARG A 41 6.77 10.22 3.28
N VAL A 42 6.54 9.10 2.62
CA VAL A 42 7.08 7.81 3.05
C VAL A 42 7.65 7.11 1.81
N ARG A 43 8.86 6.58 1.96
CA ARG A 43 9.52 5.86 0.88
C ARG A 43 9.34 4.38 1.11
N VAL A 44 9.02 3.68 0.04
CA VAL A 44 8.76 2.24 0.12
C VAL A 44 9.55 1.55 -0.98
N ALA A 45 10.19 0.44 -0.62
CA ALA A 45 10.93 -0.39 -1.58
C ALA A 45 10.51 -1.83 -1.39
N LEU A 46 10.19 -2.50 -2.49
CA LEU A 46 9.75 -3.90 -2.44
C LEU A 46 10.13 -4.56 -3.75
N ASN A 47 10.89 -5.65 -3.65
CA ASN A 47 11.29 -6.45 -4.81
C ASN A 47 11.95 -5.61 -5.89
N GLY A 48 12.77 -4.63 -5.49
CA GLY A 48 13.47 -3.78 -6.44
C GLY A 48 12.66 -2.61 -6.98
N VAL A 49 11.41 -2.50 -6.59
CA VAL A 49 10.55 -1.39 -7.02
C VAL A 49 10.48 -0.36 -5.90
N ARG A 50 10.61 0.91 -6.25
CA ARG A 50 10.60 1.99 -5.27
C ARG A 50 9.49 2.96 -5.58
N ALA A 51 8.92 3.52 -4.52
CA ALA A 51 7.88 4.52 -4.67
C ALA A 51 7.87 5.44 -3.47
N VAL A 52 7.28 6.61 -3.64
CA VAL A 52 7.08 7.56 -2.57
C VAL A 52 5.59 7.83 -2.48
N PHE A 53 5.06 7.72 -1.28
CA PHE A 53 3.64 8.01 -1.03
C PHE A 53 3.54 9.14 -0.03
N HIS A 54 2.38 9.79 0.00
CA HIS A 54 2.08 10.81 0.99
C HIS A 54 1.07 10.25 1.97
N ARG A 55 1.39 10.33 3.26
CA ARG A 55 0.43 9.93 4.28
C ARG A 55 -0.70 10.94 4.31
N PRO A 56 -1.93 10.47 4.41
CA PRO A 56 -3.06 11.40 4.48
C PRO A 56 -3.02 12.19 5.79
N HIS A 57 -3.45 13.44 5.71
CA HIS A 57 -3.49 14.30 6.87
C HIS A 57 -4.47 15.43 6.59
N PRO A 58 -5.41 15.67 7.47
CA PRO A 58 -5.65 15.00 8.76
C PRO A 58 -6.43 13.70 8.66
N GLN A 59 -6.85 13.31 7.48
CA GLN A 59 -7.64 12.10 7.29
C GLN A 59 -6.77 10.88 7.55
N LYS A 60 -7.42 9.81 7.99
CA LYS A 60 -6.71 8.56 8.24
C LYS A 60 -6.82 7.59 7.07
N GLU A 61 -7.76 7.82 6.18
CA GLU A 61 -8.01 6.93 5.07
C GLU A 61 -7.25 7.38 3.85
N ALA A 62 -6.78 6.41 3.09
CA ALA A 62 -6.05 6.70 1.86
C ALA A 62 -6.98 7.31 0.83
N ALA A 63 -6.52 8.36 0.16
CA ALA A 63 -7.27 8.95 -0.94
C ALA A 63 -7.26 7.99 -2.13
N ARG A 64 -8.21 8.17 -3.04
CA ARG A 64 -8.32 7.33 -4.22
C ARG A 64 -7.03 7.28 -5.02
N GLY A 65 -6.39 8.44 -5.20
CA GLY A 65 -5.15 8.49 -5.95
C GLY A 65 -4.03 7.71 -5.27
N ALA A 66 -4.00 7.75 -3.94
CA ALA A 66 -3.01 7.00 -3.18
C ALA A 66 -3.26 5.50 -3.32
N VAL A 67 -4.51 5.07 -3.26
CA VAL A 67 -4.84 3.66 -3.43
C VAL A 67 -4.43 3.18 -4.81
N ALA A 68 -4.70 3.99 -5.84
CA ALA A 68 -4.30 3.64 -7.20
C ALA A 68 -2.79 3.52 -7.33
N ALA A 69 -2.05 4.42 -6.67
CA ALA A 69 -0.60 4.38 -6.71
C ALA A 69 -0.05 3.15 -6.00
N VAL A 70 -0.63 2.79 -4.86
CA VAL A 70 -0.23 1.58 -4.14
C VAL A 70 -0.53 0.34 -4.98
N ARG A 71 -1.68 0.32 -5.63
CA ARG A 71 -2.05 -0.80 -6.49
C ARG A 71 -1.01 -0.98 -7.61
N ARG A 72 -0.64 0.12 -8.25
CA ARG A 72 0.36 0.05 -9.31
C ARG A 72 1.71 -0.45 -8.75
N PHE A 73 2.09 0.07 -7.59
CA PHE A 73 3.33 -0.33 -6.95
C PHE A 73 3.34 -1.84 -6.68
N LEU A 74 2.25 -2.35 -6.12
CA LEU A 74 2.16 -3.77 -5.81
C LEU A 74 2.25 -4.61 -7.08
N ALA A 75 1.56 -4.19 -8.14
CA ALA A 75 1.59 -4.92 -9.39
C ALA A 75 3.00 -4.95 -9.96
N GLU A 76 3.70 -3.82 -9.93
CA GLU A 76 5.06 -3.76 -10.43
C GLU A 76 6.01 -4.60 -9.60
N ALA A 77 5.75 -4.72 -8.32
CA ALA A 77 6.55 -5.54 -7.43
C ALA A 77 6.21 -7.03 -7.52
N GLY A 78 5.27 -7.39 -8.36
CA GLY A 78 4.91 -8.79 -8.56
C GLY A 78 3.92 -9.33 -7.56
N ILE A 79 3.27 -8.47 -6.79
CA ILE A 79 2.30 -8.91 -5.80
C ILE A 79 0.95 -9.09 -6.48
N GLU A 80 0.34 -10.23 -6.23
CA GLU A 80 -0.98 -10.51 -6.76
C GLU A 80 -1.98 -10.62 -5.62
N THR A 81 -3.24 -10.63 -5.98
CA THR A 81 -4.29 -10.66 -4.96
C THR A 81 -4.34 -11.96 -4.17
N GLY A 82 -3.65 -12.97 -4.64
CA GLY A 82 -3.58 -14.22 -3.89
C GLY A 82 -4.71 -15.15 -4.12
N SER A 83 -5.64 -14.76 -4.87
CA SER A 83 -6.67 -15.68 -5.16
C SER A 83 -6.40 -16.40 -6.40
N GLU A 84 -5.81 -16.36 -6.86
CA GLU A 84 -5.81 -16.91 -7.90
C GLU A 84 -5.30 -17.67 -8.31
N ARG A 85 -5.30 -18.06 -8.62
CA ARG A 85 -5.03 -18.90 -9.33
C ARG A 85 -4.91 -19.90 -8.81
#